data_b0328abc42894b747340573c03fa3236
#
_entry.id   b0328abc42894b747340573c03fa3236
#
_cell.length_a   1.000
_cell.length_b   1.000
_cell.length_c   1.000
_cell.angle_alpha   90.00
_cell.angle_beta   90.00
_cell.angle_gamma   90.00
#
_symmetry.space_group_name_H-M   'P 1'
#
loop_
_entity.id
_entity.type
_entity.pdbx_description
1 polymer ?
#
loop_
_entity_poly.entity_id
_entity_poly.type
_entity_poly.pdbx_seq_one_letter_code
_entity_poly.pdbx_strand_id
1 'polypeptide(L)'
;MANKTALMGQKKRIALIAHDHNKPDLLEWVRFNRGTLLKHELYATKTTGRILEKELDCKITIFESGPLGGDQQIGARIAEGAIDFLIFFWDPLSPLPHDPDVKALLRVAVVWNVPIACNRASADFLIMSPLMSQEYPRILPDYEGYSKRLTTK
;
A
#
# COMPACT_ATOMS: atom_id res chain seq x y z
N MET A 1 -25.27 -3.38 15.04
CA MET A 1 -24.74 -2.19 14.36
C MET A 1 -24.24 -2.59 12.99
N ALA A 2 -24.68 -1.86 11.98
CA ALA A 2 -24.16 -2.10 10.64
C ALA A 2 -22.67 -1.67 10.58
N ASN A 3 -21.80 -2.62 10.23
CA ASN A 3 -20.40 -2.29 9.98
C ASN A 3 -20.32 -1.38 8.75
N LYS A 4 -19.53 -0.31 8.84
CA LYS A 4 -19.20 0.48 7.66
C LYS A 4 -18.30 -0.34 6.75
N THR A 5 -18.51 -0.22 5.46
CA THR A 5 -17.65 -0.85 4.45
C THR A 5 -17.06 0.19 3.52
N ALA A 6 -15.87 -0.09 3.03
CA ALA A 6 -15.24 0.66 1.93
C ALA A 6 -15.13 -0.29 0.75
N LEU A 7 -15.81 0.05 -0.34
CA LEU A 7 -15.79 -0.78 -1.54
C LEU A 7 -14.45 -0.63 -2.26
N MET A 8 -13.75 -1.73 -2.43
CA MET A 8 -12.63 -1.84 -3.34
C MET A 8 -13.17 -2.25 -4.71
N GLY A 9 -12.97 -1.42 -5.73
CA GLY A 9 -13.41 -1.73 -7.10
C GLY A 9 -12.65 -2.89 -7.73
N GLN A 10 -13.06 -3.31 -8.90
CA GLN A 10 -12.32 -4.31 -9.68
C GLN A 10 -10.91 -3.81 -10.04
N LYS A 11 -10.78 -2.52 -10.35
CA LYS A 11 -9.50 -1.86 -10.55
C LYS A 11 -8.98 -1.37 -9.21
N LYS A 12 -7.94 -2.04 -8.70
CA LYS A 12 -7.35 -1.71 -7.41
C LYS A 12 -6.37 -0.55 -7.51
N ARG A 13 -6.24 0.20 -6.41
CA ARG A 13 -5.26 1.27 -6.25
C ARG A 13 -4.14 0.72 -5.38
N ILE A 14 -2.99 0.43 -5.98
CA ILE A 14 -1.89 -0.32 -5.37
C ILE A 14 -0.70 0.61 -5.15
N ALA A 15 -0.26 0.75 -3.91
CA ALA A 15 0.96 1.47 -3.56
C ALA A 15 2.14 0.50 -3.51
N LEU A 16 3.22 0.84 -4.20
CA LEU A 16 4.44 0.06 -4.33
C LEU A 16 5.61 0.82 -3.72
N ILE A 17 6.21 0.25 -2.68
CA ILE A 17 7.36 0.83 -1.98
C ILE A 17 8.43 -0.24 -1.81
N ALA A 18 9.68 0.14 -1.96
CA ALA A 18 10.82 -0.71 -1.59
C ALA A 18 11.96 0.14 -1.05
N HIS A 19 12.61 -0.34 0.00
CA HIS A 19 13.90 0.18 0.43
C HIS A 19 14.98 -0.17 -0.61
N ASP A 20 16.07 0.58 -0.63
CA ASP A 20 17.09 0.48 -1.69
C ASP A 20 17.58 -0.95 -1.90
N HIS A 21 17.86 -1.67 -0.82
CA HIS A 21 18.32 -3.06 -0.89
C HIS A 21 17.30 -4.00 -1.54
N ASN A 22 16.02 -3.72 -1.41
CA ASN A 22 14.94 -4.57 -1.91
C ASN A 22 14.34 -4.09 -3.24
N LYS A 23 14.83 -3.00 -3.80
CA LYS A 23 14.36 -2.51 -5.10
C LYS A 23 14.57 -3.51 -6.25
N PRO A 24 15.69 -4.24 -6.32
CA PRO A 24 15.84 -5.29 -7.34
C PRO A 24 14.78 -6.39 -7.23
N ASP A 25 14.45 -6.83 -6.02
CA ASP A 25 13.39 -7.82 -5.80
C ASP A 25 12.02 -7.31 -6.23
N LEU A 26 11.70 -6.07 -5.88
CA LEU A 26 10.44 -5.46 -6.31
C LEU A 26 10.36 -5.35 -7.83
N LEU A 27 11.44 -4.95 -8.48
CA LEU A 27 11.49 -4.81 -9.93
C LEU A 27 11.27 -6.17 -10.63
N GLU A 28 11.89 -7.23 -10.15
CA GLU A 28 11.70 -8.59 -10.66
C GLU A 28 10.25 -9.06 -10.46
N TRP A 29 9.68 -8.82 -9.28
CA TRP A 29 8.31 -9.15 -8.95
C TRP A 29 7.32 -8.40 -9.87
N VAL A 30 7.58 -7.12 -10.10
CA VAL A 30 6.77 -6.28 -10.99
C VAL A 30 6.83 -6.77 -12.44
N ARG A 31 8.01 -7.15 -12.94
CA ARG A 31 8.17 -7.73 -14.27
C ARG A 31 7.34 -8.99 -14.44
N PHE A 32 7.42 -9.89 -13.47
CA PHE A 32 6.68 -11.14 -13.48
C PHE A 32 5.17 -10.91 -13.46
N ASN A 33 4.71 -9.92 -12.70
CA ASN A 33 3.28 -9.63 -12.53
C ASN A 33 2.77 -8.48 -13.42
N ARG A 34 3.53 -8.10 -14.45
CA ARG A 34 3.23 -6.97 -15.33
C ARG A 34 1.79 -7.02 -15.87
N GLY A 35 1.37 -8.15 -16.39
CA GLY A 35 0.04 -8.30 -16.97
C GLY A 35 -1.10 -8.02 -16.00
N THR A 36 -0.95 -8.44 -14.76
CA THR A 36 -1.94 -8.16 -13.70
C THR A 36 -1.85 -6.71 -13.23
N LEU A 37 -0.65 -6.21 -12.98
CA LEU A 37 -0.46 -4.86 -12.45
C LEU A 37 -0.97 -3.76 -13.39
N LEU A 38 -0.81 -3.94 -14.70
CA LEU A 38 -1.29 -2.97 -15.70
C LEU A 38 -2.83 -2.83 -15.73
N LYS A 39 -3.55 -3.73 -15.14
CA LYS A 39 -5.01 -3.65 -15.00
C LYS A 39 -5.45 -2.75 -13.82
N HIS A 40 -4.51 -2.29 -13.02
CA HIS A 40 -4.77 -1.53 -11.80
C HIS A 40 -4.12 -0.14 -11.85
N GLU A 41 -4.49 0.72 -10.91
CA GLU A 41 -3.83 2.00 -10.71
C GLU A 41 -2.65 1.82 -9.77
N LEU A 42 -1.48 2.35 -10.16
CA LEU A 42 -0.26 2.18 -9.41
C LEU A 42 0.20 3.51 -8.81
N TYR A 43 0.67 3.42 -7.58
CA TYR A 43 1.23 4.52 -6.79
C TYR A 43 2.59 4.07 -6.26
N ALA A 44 3.53 4.98 -6.13
CA ALA A 44 4.85 4.65 -5.60
C ALA A 44 5.56 5.87 -5.02
N THR A 45 6.54 5.63 -4.17
CA THR A 45 7.49 6.66 -3.76
C THR A 45 8.45 6.97 -4.91
N LYS A 46 9.10 8.12 -4.86
CA LYS A 46 9.75 8.76 -6.02
C LYS A 46 10.72 7.88 -6.78
N THR A 47 11.74 7.36 -6.10
CA THR A 47 12.77 6.56 -6.77
C THR A 47 12.19 5.25 -7.31
N THR A 48 11.39 4.56 -6.51
CA THR A 48 10.70 3.34 -6.91
C THR A 48 9.77 3.61 -8.10
N GLY A 49 8.96 4.65 -8.02
CA GLY A 49 7.99 4.99 -9.05
C GLY A 49 8.63 5.26 -10.41
N ARG A 50 9.75 5.99 -10.44
CA ARG A 50 10.47 6.27 -11.70
C ARG A 50 11.04 5.01 -12.35
N ILE A 51 11.58 4.11 -11.54
CA ILE A 51 12.08 2.82 -12.02
C ILE A 51 10.92 1.99 -12.60
N LEU A 52 9.79 1.95 -11.89
CA LEU A 52 8.64 1.15 -12.30
C LEU A 52 7.91 1.73 -13.51
N GLU A 53 7.80 3.05 -13.64
CA GLU A 53 7.24 3.69 -14.85
C GLU A 53 8.00 3.26 -16.10
N LYS A 54 9.33 3.29 -16.01
CA LYS A 54 10.20 2.89 -17.10
C LYS A 54 10.05 1.40 -17.44
N GLU A 55 9.98 0.57 -16.41
CA GLU A 55 9.88 -0.89 -16.58
C GLU A 55 8.53 -1.32 -17.15
N LEU A 56 7.45 -0.72 -16.66
CA LEU A 56 6.08 -1.08 -17.04
C LEU A 56 5.58 -0.31 -18.26
N ASP A 57 6.28 0.74 -18.66
CA ASP A 57 5.84 1.66 -19.70
C ASP A 57 4.39 2.12 -19.44
N CYS A 58 4.12 2.58 -18.23
CA CYS A 58 2.83 3.07 -17.80
C CYS A 58 2.98 4.27 -16.86
N LYS A 59 1.90 5.02 -16.68
CA LYS A 59 1.87 6.13 -15.73
C LYS A 59 1.65 5.62 -14.32
N ILE A 60 2.49 6.06 -13.39
CA ILE A 60 2.38 5.80 -11.97
C ILE A 60 2.22 7.14 -11.23
N THR A 61 1.33 7.21 -10.26
CA THR A 61 1.25 8.37 -9.38
C THR A 61 2.42 8.32 -8.40
N ILE A 62 3.31 9.30 -8.48
CA ILE A 62 4.57 9.33 -7.75
C ILE A 62 4.47 10.33 -6.59
N PHE A 63 4.79 9.85 -5.38
CA PHE A 63 4.95 10.65 -4.17
C PHE A 63 6.42 11.01 -3.95
N GLU A 64 6.72 11.73 -2.87
CA GLU A 64 8.09 11.97 -2.47
C GLU A 64 8.81 10.67 -2.08
N SER A 65 10.14 10.71 -2.00
CA SER A 65 10.91 9.58 -1.46
C SER A 65 10.56 9.35 0.02
N GLY A 66 10.73 8.10 0.49
CA GLY A 66 10.41 7.74 1.87
C GLY A 66 11.02 8.70 2.91
N PRO A 67 12.35 8.93 2.90
CA PRO A 67 12.98 9.84 3.86
C PRO A 67 12.49 11.30 3.80
N LEU A 68 11.89 11.71 2.70
CA LEU A 68 11.38 13.07 2.50
C LEU A 68 9.85 13.18 2.68
N GLY A 69 9.22 12.15 3.24
CA GLY A 69 7.81 12.18 3.56
C GLY A 69 6.90 11.35 2.66
N GLY A 70 7.45 10.56 1.75
CA GLY A 70 6.66 9.70 0.87
C GLY A 70 5.81 8.69 1.62
N ASP A 71 6.33 8.12 2.71
CA ASP A 71 5.60 7.16 3.54
C ASP A 71 4.38 7.83 4.21
N GLN A 72 4.53 9.07 4.69
CA GLN A 72 3.42 9.82 5.26
C GLN A 72 2.37 10.19 4.21
N GLN A 73 2.78 10.52 3.00
CA GLN A 73 1.85 10.81 1.91
C GLN A 73 0.99 9.59 1.57
N ILE A 74 1.59 8.41 1.49
CA ILE A 74 0.86 7.16 1.25
C ILE A 74 -0.04 6.84 2.43
N GLY A 75 0.44 7.02 3.67
CA GLY A 75 -0.37 6.84 4.87
C GLY A 75 -1.61 7.73 4.89
N ALA A 76 -1.47 8.99 4.50
CA ALA A 76 -2.59 9.91 4.37
C ALA A 76 -3.61 9.42 3.33
N ARG A 77 -3.15 8.92 2.19
CA ARG A 77 -4.03 8.35 1.16
C ARG A 77 -4.77 7.11 1.64
N ILE A 78 -4.12 6.28 2.45
CA ILE A 78 -4.77 5.12 3.08
C ILE A 78 -5.88 5.59 4.02
N ALA A 79 -5.61 6.57 4.87
CA ALA A 79 -6.59 7.10 5.82
C ALA A 79 -7.79 7.77 5.11
N GLU A 80 -7.56 8.35 3.95
CA GLU A 80 -8.60 8.96 3.11
C GLU A 80 -9.39 7.95 2.27
N GLY A 81 -9.02 6.66 2.30
CA GLY A 81 -9.65 5.62 1.51
C GLY A 81 -9.24 5.63 0.03
N ALA A 82 -8.09 6.21 -0.31
CA ALA A 82 -7.62 6.36 -1.68
C ALA A 82 -6.62 5.29 -2.15
N ILE A 83 -6.20 4.38 -1.26
CA ILE A 83 -5.31 3.25 -1.56
C ILE A 83 -6.00 1.96 -1.09
N ASP A 84 -5.95 0.92 -1.93
CA ASP A 84 -6.57 -0.38 -1.66
C ASP A 84 -5.59 -1.44 -1.19
N PHE A 85 -4.33 -1.36 -1.64
CA PHE A 85 -3.27 -2.33 -1.32
C PHE A 85 -1.95 -1.62 -1.07
N LEU A 86 -1.19 -2.13 -0.11
CA LEU A 86 0.18 -1.69 0.16
C LEU A 86 1.14 -2.86 -0.04
N ILE A 87 2.01 -2.75 -1.04
CA ILE A 87 3.13 -3.67 -1.27
C ILE A 87 4.40 -2.93 -0.88
N PHE A 88 4.97 -3.32 0.24
CA PHE A 88 6.11 -2.63 0.82
C PHE A 88 7.25 -3.61 1.12
N PHE A 89 8.20 -3.72 0.22
CA PHE A 89 9.40 -4.54 0.41
C PHE A 89 10.38 -3.80 1.32
N TRP A 90 10.06 -3.86 2.59
CA TRP A 90 10.81 -3.24 3.66
C TRP A 90 12.08 -4.01 3.98
N ASP A 91 13.18 -3.31 4.29
CA ASP A 91 14.42 -3.92 4.75
C ASP A 91 14.48 -3.89 6.28
N PRO A 92 14.22 -5.03 6.95
CA PRO A 92 14.20 -5.07 8.42
C PRO A 92 15.61 -5.12 9.04
N LEU A 93 16.64 -5.31 8.24
CA LEU A 93 18.01 -5.45 8.71
C LEU A 93 18.83 -4.17 8.61
N SER A 94 18.32 -3.16 7.92
CA SER A 94 18.99 -1.90 7.73
C SER A 94 18.39 -0.83 8.65
N PRO A 95 19.17 -0.25 9.59
CA PRO A 95 18.69 0.87 10.37
C PRO A 95 18.54 2.10 9.47
N LEU A 96 17.33 2.66 9.45
CA LEU A 96 17.00 3.82 8.64
C LEU A 96 16.57 4.97 9.54
N PRO A 97 16.92 6.23 9.22
CA PRO A 97 16.52 7.38 10.02
C PRO A 97 15.01 7.59 10.03
N HIS A 98 14.27 7.03 9.08
CA HIS A 98 12.82 7.12 8.98
C HIS A 98 12.06 5.83 9.38
N ASP A 99 12.69 4.95 10.17
CA ASP A 99 12.05 3.73 10.69
C ASP A 99 10.70 4.00 11.39
N PRO A 100 10.53 5.07 12.21
CA PRO A 100 9.24 5.39 12.78
C PRO A 100 8.15 5.63 11.74
N ASP A 101 8.49 6.18 10.57
CA ASP A 101 7.56 6.43 9.48
C ASP A 101 7.08 5.11 8.84
N VAL A 102 7.97 4.14 8.71
CA VAL A 102 7.64 2.79 8.24
C VAL A 102 6.62 2.14 9.17
N LYS A 103 6.88 2.17 10.47
CA LYS A 103 5.95 1.61 11.47
C LYS A 103 4.61 2.33 11.46
N ALA A 104 4.62 3.66 11.34
CA ALA A 104 3.41 4.46 11.25
C ALA A 104 2.57 4.09 10.01
N LEU A 105 3.21 3.90 8.87
CA LEU A 105 2.54 3.49 7.63
C LEU A 105 1.89 2.11 7.76
N LEU A 106 2.60 1.13 8.30
CA LEU A 106 2.07 -0.22 8.51
C LEU A 106 0.89 -0.19 9.51
N ARG A 107 1.02 0.60 10.57
CA ARG A 107 -0.06 0.77 11.56
C ARG A 107 -1.32 1.35 10.92
N VAL A 108 -1.19 2.40 10.13
CA VAL A 108 -2.33 3.05 9.46
C VAL A 108 -3.03 2.09 8.50
N ALA A 109 -2.29 1.27 7.78
CA ALA A 109 -2.86 0.27 6.89
C ALA A 109 -3.70 -0.77 7.68
N VAL A 110 -3.22 -1.21 8.84
CA VAL A 110 -3.99 -2.12 9.72
C VAL A 110 -5.23 -1.42 10.27
N VAL A 111 -5.10 -0.16 10.71
CA VAL A 111 -6.22 0.65 11.21
C VAL A 111 -7.36 0.71 10.19
N TRP A 112 -7.06 0.89 8.92
CA TRP A 112 -8.06 1.01 7.86
C TRP A 112 -8.35 -0.29 7.12
N ASN A 113 -7.89 -1.42 7.66
CA ASN A 113 -8.10 -2.75 7.09
C ASN A 113 -7.65 -2.85 5.63
N VAL A 114 -6.50 -2.25 5.32
CA VAL A 114 -5.89 -2.31 3.99
C VAL A 114 -4.94 -3.50 3.93
N PRO A 115 -5.05 -4.39 2.93
CA PRO A 115 -4.11 -5.49 2.75
C PRO A 115 -2.67 -5.00 2.56
N ILE A 116 -1.74 -5.65 3.26
CA ILE A 116 -0.31 -5.31 3.23
C ILE A 116 0.51 -6.53 2.89
N ALA A 117 1.49 -6.37 2.00
CA ALA A 117 2.56 -7.35 1.80
C ALA A 117 3.90 -6.70 2.06
N CYS A 118 4.63 -7.20 3.05
CA CYS A 118 5.95 -6.69 3.44
C CYS A 118 7.11 -7.50 2.88
N ASN A 119 6.83 -8.56 2.14
CA ASN A 119 7.82 -9.38 1.46
C ASN A 119 7.23 -10.00 0.19
N ARG A 120 8.12 -10.61 -0.60
CA ARG A 120 7.75 -11.16 -1.91
C ARG A 120 6.70 -12.28 -1.80
N ALA A 121 6.86 -13.19 -0.84
CA ALA A 121 5.91 -14.30 -0.68
C ALA A 121 4.50 -13.80 -0.38
N SER A 122 4.35 -12.84 0.54
CA SER A 122 3.05 -12.24 0.84
C SER A 122 2.47 -11.53 -0.39
N ALA A 123 3.30 -10.83 -1.15
CA ALA A 123 2.88 -10.17 -2.39
C ALA A 123 2.38 -11.17 -3.44
N ASP A 124 3.04 -12.33 -3.56
CA ASP A 124 2.60 -13.39 -4.47
C ASP A 124 1.22 -13.92 -4.10
N PHE A 125 0.97 -14.18 -2.83
CA PHE A 125 -0.34 -14.65 -2.37
C PHE A 125 -1.42 -13.59 -2.61
N LEU A 126 -1.14 -12.32 -2.34
CA LEU A 126 -2.10 -11.24 -2.56
C LEU A 126 -2.44 -11.07 -4.04
N ILE A 127 -1.45 -11.02 -4.91
CA ILE A 127 -1.65 -10.76 -6.34
C ILE A 127 -2.41 -11.92 -7.02
N MET A 128 -2.29 -13.12 -6.51
CA MET A 128 -2.93 -14.33 -7.05
C MET A 128 -4.34 -14.55 -6.50
N SER A 129 -4.79 -13.75 -5.55
CA SER A 129 -6.15 -13.86 -5.01
C SER A 129 -7.19 -13.55 -6.08
N PRO A 130 -8.27 -14.37 -6.18
CA PRO A 130 -9.42 -14.04 -7.05
C PRO A 130 -10.04 -12.68 -6.73
N LEU A 131 -9.91 -12.19 -5.51
CA LEU A 131 -10.42 -10.88 -5.08
C LEU A 131 -9.74 -9.71 -5.79
N MET A 132 -8.56 -9.91 -6.39
CA MET A 132 -7.87 -8.87 -7.14
C MET A 132 -8.65 -8.36 -8.35
N SER A 133 -9.51 -9.18 -8.94
CA SER A 133 -10.31 -8.83 -10.11
C SER A 133 -11.80 -8.64 -9.80
N GLN A 134 -12.18 -8.66 -8.55
CA GLN A 134 -13.56 -8.55 -8.08
C GLN A 134 -13.74 -7.31 -7.21
N GLU A 135 -14.97 -6.82 -7.14
CA GLU A 135 -15.33 -5.86 -6.10
C GLU A 135 -15.26 -6.55 -4.72
N TYR A 136 -14.71 -5.85 -3.75
CA TYR A 136 -14.60 -6.36 -2.39
C TYR A 136 -15.00 -5.30 -1.36
N PRO A 137 -16.05 -5.55 -0.56
CA PRO A 137 -16.43 -4.63 0.50
C PRO A 137 -15.54 -4.84 1.74
N ARG A 138 -14.54 -3.99 1.87
CA ARG A 138 -13.63 -4.03 3.02
C ARG A 138 -14.37 -3.50 4.26
N ILE A 139 -14.42 -4.29 5.31
CA ILE A 139 -15.08 -3.91 6.57
C ILE A 139 -14.19 -2.90 7.31
N LEU A 140 -14.78 -1.76 7.68
CA LEU A 140 -14.11 -0.75 8.48
C LEU A 140 -14.53 -0.87 9.94
N PRO A 141 -13.60 -0.70 10.89
CA PRO A 141 -13.95 -0.62 12.31
C PRO A 141 -14.84 0.59 12.63
N ASP A 142 -15.60 0.49 13.72
CA ASP A 142 -16.46 1.58 14.20
C ASP A 142 -15.63 2.64 14.94
N TYR A 143 -15.03 3.56 14.17
CA TYR A 143 -14.25 4.66 14.75
C TYR A 143 -15.11 5.79 15.31
N GLU A 144 -16.35 5.92 14.90
CA GLU A 144 -17.29 6.88 15.52
C GLU A 144 -17.58 6.50 16.97
N GLY A 145 -17.87 5.22 17.22
CA GLY A 145 -18.05 4.71 18.58
C GLY A 145 -16.79 4.84 19.43
N TYR A 146 -15.63 4.63 18.85
CA TYR A 146 -14.35 4.84 19.53
C TYR A 146 -14.14 6.31 19.92
N SER A 147 -14.35 7.23 18.99
CA SER A 147 -14.21 8.67 19.23
C SER A 147 -15.18 9.16 20.31
N LYS A 148 -16.43 8.70 20.30
CA LYS A 148 -17.44 9.04 21.32
C LYS A 148 -17.01 8.58 22.70
N ARG A 149 -16.41 7.40 22.84
CA ARG A 149 -15.90 6.88 24.12
C ARG A 149 -14.77 7.75 24.70
N LEU A 150 -13.95 8.35 23.84
CA LEU A 150 -12.87 9.25 24.29
C LEU A 150 -13.37 10.60 24.76
N THR A 151 -14.51 11.07 24.27
CA THR A 151 -15.07 12.39 24.63
C THR A 151 -15.99 12.36 25.84
N THR A 152 -16.34 11.19 26.35
CA THR A 152 -17.24 11.01 27.51
C THR A 152 -16.52 10.75 28.84
N LYS A 153 -15.18 10.92 28.90
CA LYS A 153 -14.40 10.79 30.14
C LYS A 153 -14.12 12.14 30.78
#